data_d262467bdfd805845f6dcf3c6443cf0f
#
_entry.id   d262467bdfd805845f6dcf3c6443cf0f
#
_cell.length_a   1.000
_cell.length_b   1.000
_cell.length_c   1.000
_cell.angle_alpha   90.00
_cell.angle_beta   90.00
_cell.angle_gamma   90.00
#
_symmetry.space_group_name_H-M   'P 1'
#
loop_
_entity.id
_entity.type
_entity.pdbx_description
1 polymer ?
#
loop_
_entity_poly.entity_id
_entity_poly.type
_entity_poly.pdbx_seq_one_letter_code
_entity_poly.pdbx_strand_id
1 'polypeptide(L)'
;MRRCTTARSDDLLDPENTASDVWADSAYRSQETEEKLAERGLRSRIHRKANRGKLLSQRAQEANRTRSKVRARVEHVFGHQHTSMAGKIVRTIGIGRAKAKIGLTNLVYNMSRFVFLERARGTA
;
A
#
# COMPACT_ATOMS: atom_id res chain seq x y z
N MET A 1 18.08 -14.78 15.66
CA MET A 1 17.22 -14.40 14.51
C MET A 1 15.86 -13.95 15.03
N ARG A 2 15.59 -12.66 15.06
CA ARG A 2 14.29 -12.13 15.51
C ARG A 2 13.30 -12.24 14.36
N ARG A 3 12.29 -13.08 14.55
CA ARG A 3 11.15 -13.16 13.63
C ARG A 3 10.45 -11.80 13.65
N CYS A 4 10.46 -11.10 12.52
CA CYS A 4 9.60 -9.94 12.33
C CYS A 4 8.15 -10.39 12.47
N THR A 5 7.52 -9.90 13.47
CA THR A 5 6.25 -10.31 14.03
C THR A 5 5.11 -10.01 13.06
N THR A 6 4.38 -11.02 12.68
CA THR A 6 3.09 -10.99 11.97
C THR A 6 2.01 -10.19 12.76
N ALA A 7 2.29 -9.84 14.00
CA ALA A 7 1.38 -9.19 14.94
C ALA A 7 0.99 -7.73 14.61
N ARG A 8 1.61 -7.12 13.58
CA ARG A 8 1.34 -5.71 13.22
C ARG A 8 0.44 -5.51 11.99
N SER A 9 0.06 -6.57 11.29
CA SER A 9 -0.84 -6.43 10.14
C SER A 9 -2.27 -6.09 10.56
N ASP A 10 -2.68 -6.53 11.72
CA ASP A 10 -4.04 -6.32 12.23
C ASP A 10 -4.28 -4.85 12.63
N ASP A 11 -3.24 -4.17 13.16
CA ASP A 11 -3.29 -2.75 13.53
C ASP A 11 -3.30 -1.80 12.33
N LEU A 12 -2.97 -2.32 11.13
CA LEU A 12 -2.92 -1.54 9.89
C LEU A 12 -4.24 -1.55 9.12
N LEU A 13 -5.16 -2.45 9.48
CA LEU A 13 -6.47 -2.55 8.84
C LEU A 13 -7.46 -1.63 9.52
N ASP A 14 -7.79 -0.54 8.85
CA ASP A 14 -8.81 0.40 9.31
C ASP A 14 -10.19 -0.28 9.26
N PRO A 15 -10.89 -0.43 10.42
CA PRO A 15 -12.21 -1.04 10.48
C PRO A 15 -13.30 -0.21 9.77
N GLU A 16 -13.09 1.09 9.59
CA GLU A 16 -14.03 1.98 8.89
C GLU A 16 -13.84 1.97 7.37
N ASN A 17 -12.83 1.26 6.87
CA ASN A 17 -12.57 1.20 5.45
C ASN A 17 -13.61 0.33 4.73
N THR A 18 -14.32 0.91 3.78
CA THR A 18 -15.35 0.24 2.97
C THR A 18 -14.76 -0.68 1.88
N ALA A 19 -13.46 -0.62 1.62
CA ALA A 19 -12.79 -1.47 0.64
C ALA A 19 -12.66 -2.90 1.15
N SER A 20 -13.16 -3.87 0.38
CA SER A 20 -13.07 -5.30 0.72
C SER A 20 -11.75 -5.97 0.33
N ASP A 21 -10.91 -5.33 -0.47
CA ASP A 21 -9.66 -5.89 -0.99
C ASP A 21 -8.44 -5.41 -0.21
N VAL A 22 -7.64 -6.34 0.32
CA VAL A 22 -6.40 -6.04 1.06
C VAL A 22 -5.19 -6.34 0.19
N TRP A 23 -4.42 -5.31 -0.13
CA TRP A 23 -3.25 -5.37 -0.99
C TRP A 23 -1.97 -5.28 -0.16
N ALA A 24 -1.14 -6.32 -0.21
CA ALA A 24 0.13 -6.33 0.50
C ALA A 24 1.22 -7.11 -0.26
N ASP A 25 2.46 -6.99 0.22
CA ASP A 25 3.59 -7.72 -0.32
C ASP A 25 3.57 -9.18 0.13
N SER A 26 4.31 -10.03 -0.59
CA SER A 26 4.48 -11.46 -0.29
C SER A 26 5.06 -11.73 1.11
N ALA A 27 5.73 -10.74 1.72
CA ALA A 27 6.22 -10.84 3.09
C ALA A 27 5.10 -10.98 4.13
N TYR A 28 3.92 -10.40 3.85
CA TYR A 28 2.74 -10.47 4.73
C TYR A 28 1.90 -11.71 4.51
N ARG A 29 2.26 -12.56 3.55
CA ARG A 29 1.51 -13.76 3.26
C ARG A 29 1.86 -14.88 4.22
N SER A 30 0.95 -15.21 5.11
CA SER A 30 0.97 -16.40 5.96
C SER A 30 -0.42 -17.04 5.97
N GLN A 31 -0.51 -18.30 6.34
CA GLN A 31 -1.80 -18.97 6.48
C GLN A 31 -2.67 -18.25 7.53
N GLU A 32 -2.08 -17.87 8.65
CA GLU A 32 -2.73 -17.12 9.72
C GLU A 32 -3.30 -15.77 9.22
N THR A 33 -2.55 -15.05 8.40
CA THR A 33 -3.03 -13.77 7.82
C THR A 33 -4.20 -13.98 6.88
N GLU A 34 -4.15 -15.02 6.03
CA GLU A 34 -5.24 -15.35 5.09
C GLU A 34 -6.51 -15.76 5.83
N GLU A 35 -6.40 -16.55 6.90
CA GLU A 35 -7.52 -16.96 7.76
C GLU A 35 -8.17 -15.75 8.44
N LYS A 36 -7.39 -14.87 9.05
CA LYS A 36 -7.87 -13.63 9.69
C LYS A 36 -8.57 -12.69 8.70
N LEU A 37 -8.04 -12.56 7.48
CA LEU A 37 -8.70 -11.76 6.45
C LEU A 37 -10.03 -12.37 6.03
N ALA A 38 -10.10 -13.70 5.90
CA ALA A 38 -11.32 -14.41 5.56
C ALA A 38 -12.40 -14.27 6.66
N GLU A 39 -12.01 -14.38 7.94
CA GLU A 39 -12.90 -14.17 9.10
C GLU A 39 -13.51 -12.75 9.10
N ARG A 40 -12.75 -11.74 8.67
CA ARG A 40 -13.22 -10.36 8.54
C ARG A 40 -13.97 -10.08 7.23
N GLY A 41 -14.19 -11.09 6.38
CA GLY A 41 -14.83 -10.93 5.07
C GLY A 41 -14.00 -10.14 4.04
N LEU A 42 -12.71 -9.98 4.30
CA LEU A 42 -11.78 -9.26 3.43
C LEU A 42 -11.15 -10.18 2.39
N ARG A 43 -10.99 -9.69 1.17
CA ARG A 43 -10.35 -10.43 0.08
C ARG A 43 -8.86 -10.19 0.06
N SER A 44 -8.07 -11.24 0.20
CA SER A 44 -6.62 -11.16 0.10
C SER A 44 -6.16 -10.96 -1.35
N ARG A 45 -5.47 -9.85 -1.59
CA ARG A 45 -4.73 -9.55 -2.83
C ARG A 45 -3.22 -9.56 -2.60
N ILE A 46 -2.78 -10.28 -1.57
CA ILE A 46 -1.37 -10.42 -1.22
C ILE A 46 -0.65 -11.23 -2.30
N HIS A 47 0.57 -10.81 -2.67
CA HIS A 47 1.38 -11.51 -3.66
C HIS A 47 1.66 -12.96 -3.25
N ARG A 48 1.59 -13.88 -4.22
CA ARG A 48 1.98 -15.27 -3.99
C ARG A 48 3.51 -15.37 -4.09
N LYS A 49 4.11 -16.05 -3.11
CA LYS A 49 5.54 -16.35 -3.08
C LYS A 49 5.79 -17.71 -3.71
N ALA A 50 6.84 -17.82 -4.52
CA ALA A 50 7.32 -19.12 -4.99
C ALA A 50 7.87 -19.91 -3.82
N ASN A 51 7.58 -21.20 -3.75
CA ASN A 51 8.21 -22.11 -2.81
C ASN A 51 9.61 -22.50 -3.32
N ARG A 52 10.53 -22.82 -2.40
CA ARG A 52 11.88 -23.21 -2.73
C ARG A 52 11.85 -24.45 -3.67
N GLY A 53 12.37 -24.30 -4.90
CA GLY A 53 12.38 -25.36 -5.90
C GLY A 53 11.11 -25.50 -6.75
N LYS A 54 10.05 -24.71 -6.51
CA LYS A 54 8.84 -24.70 -7.34
C LYS A 54 8.57 -23.31 -7.87
N LEU A 55 8.61 -23.15 -9.19
CA LEU A 55 8.21 -21.92 -9.85
C LEU A 55 6.70 -21.69 -9.68
N LEU A 56 6.31 -20.44 -9.63
CA LEU A 56 4.88 -20.07 -9.64
C LEU A 56 4.26 -20.51 -10.97
N SER A 57 3.04 -21.05 -10.92
CA SER A 57 2.25 -21.32 -12.13
C SER A 57 2.04 -20.01 -12.92
N GLN A 58 1.89 -20.12 -14.23
CA GLN A 58 1.67 -18.99 -15.14
C GLN A 58 0.51 -18.10 -14.66
N ARG A 59 -0.61 -18.73 -14.28
CA ARG A 59 -1.78 -18.04 -13.71
C ARG A 59 -1.44 -17.25 -12.42
N ALA A 60 -0.57 -17.78 -11.57
CA ALA A 60 -0.17 -17.10 -10.34
C ALA A 60 0.78 -15.94 -10.63
N GLN A 61 1.64 -16.06 -11.66
CA GLN A 61 2.50 -14.96 -12.13
C GLN A 61 1.68 -13.82 -12.73
N GLU A 62 0.69 -14.10 -13.55
CA GLU A 62 -0.23 -13.10 -14.13
C GLU A 62 -1.03 -12.39 -13.04
N ALA A 63 -1.55 -13.14 -12.06
CA ALA A 63 -2.24 -12.56 -10.91
C ALA A 63 -1.31 -11.64 -10.10
N ASN A 64 -0.06 -12.02 -9.88
CA ASN A 64 0.93 -11.17 -9.23
C ASN A 64 1.24 -9.91 -10.05
N ARG A 65 1.34 -10.03 -11.38
CA ARG A 65 1.56 -8.89 -12.28
C ARG A 65 0.41 -7.88 -12.18
N THR A 66 -0.84 -8.35 -12.14
CA THR A 66 -2.01 -7.48 -11.96
C THR A 66 -1.98 -6.78 -10.59
N ARG A 67 -1.63 -7.51 -9.54
CA ARG A 67 -1.48 -6.95 -8.18
C ARG A 67 -0.36 -5.91 -8.12
N SER A 68 0.76 -6.15 -8.81
CA SER A 68 1.87 -5.19 -8.89
C SER A 68 1.45 -3.86 -9.54
N LYS A 69 0.57 -3.89 -10.55
CA LYS A 69 0.05 -2.65 -11.17
C LYS A 69 -0.71 -1.77 -10.19
N VAL A 70 -1.48 -2.38 -9.28
CA VAL A 70 -2.20 -1.61 -8.25
C VAL A 70 -1.23 -1.01 -7.25
N ARG A 71 -0.25 -1.79 -6.78
CA ARG A 71 0.80 -1.30 -5.86
C ARG A 71 1.63 -0.17 -6.47
N ALA A 72 1.99 -0.27 -7.74
CA ALA A 72 2.75 0.76 -8.43
C ALA A 72 2.06 2.14 -8.37
N ARG A 73 0.73 2.19 -8.33
CA ARG A 73 0.00 3.45 -8.15
C ARG A 73 0.27 4.10 -6.80
N VAL A 74 0.33 3.30 -5.73
CA VAL A 74 0.64 3.78 -4.38
C VAL A 74 2.12 4.21 -4.30
N GLU A 75 3.02 3.41 -4.86
CA GLU A 75 4.45 3.74 -4.92
C GLU A 75 4.71 5.03 -5.71
N HIS A 76 3.93 5.28 -6.77
CA HIS A 76 4.00 6.53 -7.53
C HIS A 76 3.64 7.77 -6.67
N VAL A 77 2.65 7.65 -5.78
CA VAL A 77 2.28 8.72 -4.84
C VAL A 77 3.47 9.06 -3.94
N PHE A 78 4.05 8.05 -3.30
CA PHE A 78 5.22 8.24 -2.44
C PHE A 78 6.45 8.72 -3.22
N GLY A 79 6.66 8.20 -4.43
CA GLY A 79 7.72 8.67 -5.33
C GLY A 79 7.58 10.16 -5.62
N HIS A 80 6.40 10.64 -5.96
CA HIS A 80 6.13 12.04 -6.22
C HIS A 80 6.35 12.91 -4.97
N GLN A 81 5.84 12.48 -3.82
CA GLN A 81 6.07 13.19 -2.56
C GLN A 81 7.56 13.27 -2.20
N HIS A 82 8.30 12.20 -2.50
CA HIS A 82 9.73 12.11 -2.21
C HIS A 82 10.58 13.01 -3.11
N THR A 83 10.28 13.07 -4.40
CA THR A 83 11.07 13.79 -5.39
C THR A 83 10.64 15.25 -5.54
N SER A 84 9.36 15.51 -5.77
CA SER A 84 8.83 16.82 -6.13
C SER A 84 8.43 17.66 -4.92
N MET A 85 8.14 17.03 -3.78
CA MET A 85 7.66 17.72 -2.57
C MET A 85 8.69 17.71 -1.43
N ALA A 86 9.95 17.32 -1.70
CA ALA A 86 11.03 17.21 -0.70
C ALA A 86 10.65 16.38 0.55
N GLY A 87 9.71 15.45 0.40
CA GLY A 87 9.19 14.58 1.47
C GLY A 87 10.14 13.49 1.96
N LYS A 88 11.37 13.47 1.42
CA LYS A 88 12.38 12.43 1.67
C LYS A 88 12.70 12.21 3.14
N ILE A 89 12.78 13.31 3.90
CA ILE A 89 13.17 13.25 5.30
C ILE A 89 12.26 14.16 6.13
N VAL A 90 11.59 13.57 7.12
CA VAL A 90 10.82 14.33 8.10
C VAL A 90 11.75 14.73 9.23
N ARG A 91 12.35 15.92 9.10
CA ARG A 91 13.24 16.50 10.11
C ARG A 91 12.43 17.25 11.15
N THR A 92 11.67 16.53 11.97
CA THR A 92 10.91 17.13 13.07
C THR A 92 11.10 16.29 14.33
N ILE A 93 11.18 16.96 15.47
CA ILE A 93 11.26 16.30 16.78
C ILE A 93 9.83 16.07 17.27
N GLY A 94 9.53 14.82 17.62
CA GLY A 94 8.25 14.41 18.17
C GLY A 94 7.25 13.89 17.14
N ILE A 95 6.52 12.85 17.53
CA ILE A 95 5.59 12.12 16.66
C ILE A 95 4.43 13.00 16.19
N GLY A 96 3.93 13.90 17.01
CA GLY A 96 2.83 14.80 16.67
C GLY A 96 3.20 15.74 15.51
N ARG A 97 4.38 16.35 15.55
CA ARG A 97 4.87 17.20 14.46
C ARG A 97 5.16 16.41 13.20
N ALA A 98 5.68 15.18 13.32
CA ALA A 98 5.90 14.29 12.19
C ALA A 98 4.59 13.93 11.50
N LYS A 99 3.55 13.55 12.26
CA LYS A 99 2.20 13.28 11.74
C LYS A 99 1.59 14.49 11.04
N ALA A 100 1.69 15.67 11.65
CA ALA A 100 1.19 16.92 11.04
C ALA A 100 1.89 17.21 9.70
N LYS A 101 3.22 17.09 9.63
CA LYS A 101 3.98 17.29 8.40
C LYS A 101 3.59 16.30 7.32
N ILE A 102 3.47 15.02 7.64
CA ILE A 102 3.04 13.98 6.70
C ILE A 102 1.61 14.27 6.21
N GLY A 103 0.70 14.63 7.12
CA GLY A 103 -0.68 14.99 6.78
C GLY A 103 -0.77 16.18 5.83
N LEU A 104 0.01 17.24 6.07
CA LEU A 104 0.09 18.39 5.16
C LEU A 104 0.66 18.00 3.79
N THR A 105 1.69 17.17 3.74
CA THR A 105 2.25 16.65 2.48
C THR A 105 1.20 15.88 1.68
N ASN A 106 0.42 15.03 2.34
CA ASN A 106 -0.68 14.29 1.71
C ASN A 106 -1.76 15.24 1.19
N LEU A 107 -2.13 16.26 1.96
CA LEU A 107 -3.11 17.27 1.56
C LEU A 107 -2.66 18.01 0.28
N VAL A 108 -1.45 18.52 0.27
CA VAL A 108 -0.88 19.24 -0.91
C VAL A 108 -0.81 18.32 -2.12
N TYR A 109 -0.42 17.06 -1.94
CA TYR A 109 -0.45 16.07 -3.03
C TYR A 109 -1.87 15.89 -3.59
N ASN A 110 -2.87 15.72 -2.74
CA ASN A 110 -4.25 15.53 -3.15
C ASN A 110 -4.81 16.75 -3.87
N MET A 111 -4.51 17.95 -3.40
CA MET A 111 -4.89 19.20 -4.07
C MET A 111 -4.24 19.33 -5.45
N SER A 112 -2.94 19.06 -5.56
CA SER A 112 -2.23 19.06 -6.84
C SER A 112 -2.81 18.03 -7.81
N ARG A 113 -3.15 16.87 -7.31
CA ARG A 113 -3.76 15.80 -8.10
C ARG A 113 -5.17 16.16 -8.56
N PHE A 114 -5.96 16.78 -7.70
CA PHE A 114 -7.28 17.29 -8.04
C PHE A 114 -7.21 18.31 -9.19
N VAL A 115 -6.36 19.32 -9.06
CA VAL A 115 -6.16 20.34 -10.12
C VAL A 115 -5.72 19.71 -11.44
N PHE A 116 -4.83 18.72 -11.40
CA PHE A 116 -4.43 17.99 -12.60
C PHE A 116 -5.61 17.27 -13.26
N LEU A 117 -6.45 16.60 -12.48
CA LEU A 117 -7.61 15.88 -13.00
C LEU A 117 -8.68 16.82 -13.57
N GLU A 118 -8.92 17.96 -12.93
CA GLU A 118 -9.84 18.97 -13.43
C GLU A 118 -9.37 19.56 -14.78
N ARG A 119 -8.09 19.85 -14.91
CA ARG A 119 -7.51 20.29 -16.18
C ARG A 119 -7.64 19.22 -17.26
N ALA A 120 -7.38 17.96 -16.94
CA ALA A 120 -7.51 16.86 -17.90
C ALA A 120 -8.96 16.63 -18.35
N ARG A 121 -9.95 16.93 -17.50
CA ARG A 121 -11.38 16.88 -17.87
C ARG A 121 -11.78 18.06 -18.75
N GLY A 122 -11.24 19.24 -18.51
CA GLY A 122 -11.56 20.44 -19.30
C GLY A 122 -10.94 20.47 -20.68
N THR A 123 -10.01 19.56 -21.00
CA THR A 123 -9.36 19.40 -22.30
C THR A 123 -9.91 18.24 -23.15
N ALA A 124 -10.88 17.50 -22.63
CA ALA A 124 -11.58 16.41 -23.33
C ALA A 124 -12.94 16.86 -23.82
#